data_2ea047cd2841b173dc6e8b738b7f0b27
#
_entry.id   2ea047cd2841b173dc6e8b738b7f0b27
#
_cell.length_a   1.000
_cell.length_b   1.000
_cell.length_c   1.000
_cell.angle_alpha   90.00
_cell.angle_beta   90.00
_cell.angle_gamma   90.00
#
_symmetry.space_group_name_H-M   'P 1'
#
loop_
_entity.id
_entity.type
_entity.pdbx_description
1 polymer ?
#
loop_
_entity_poly.entity_id
_entity_poly.type
_entity_poly.pdbx_seq_one_letter_code
_entity_poly.pdbx_strand_id
1 'polypeptide(L)'
;MIRHLLACIPVCGALLFAICALAPVSAAGASYDDAATARSLADMLRAGRTVVSNNQARINDPAIGDKGLTGAAFLQQTLAIYHKNTGADPAAIDPNSRQGRLQRAQMDAIVEVVDAHQGMINAPGVGFKGFIPAYFARVVNESFEKRAKGDAIIKVTAPEYLVRNRKARPDAWEKDIITGKLLATDWPRGQAYSAVVSTGGRPAFRMMMPEYYATSCLSCHGAPKGETDITGFPKEGGKEGDLGAVISIVLYK
;
A
#
# COMPACT_ATOMS: atom_id res chain seq x y z
N MET A 1 -91.34 -18.53 -30.27
CA MET A 1 -90.87 -17.57 -29.30
C MET A 1 -89.86 -18.27 -28.40
N ILE A 2 -88.56 -18.24 -28.75
CA ILE A 2 -87.52 -18.84 -27.93
C ILE A 2 -86.35 -17.77 -27.80
N ARG A 3 -86.16 -17.31 -26.60
CA ARG A 3 -85.17 -16.35 -26.24
C ARG A 3 -83.83 -17.08 -26.02
N HIS A 4 -82.83 -16.77 -26.83
CA HIS A 4 -81.43 -17.19 -26.56
C HIS A 4 -80.76 -16.20 -25.62
N LEU A 5 -80.36 -16.66 -24.42
CA LEU A 5 -79.42 -15.95 -23.51
C LEU A 5 -78.04 -16.25 -23.98
N LEU A 6 -77.30 -15.20 -24.33
CA LEU A 6 -75.85 -15.23 -24.49
C LEU A 6 -75.16 -14.96 -23.15
N ALA A 7 -74.42 -15.95 -22.63
CA ALA A 7 -73.58 -15.83 -21.45
C ALA A 7 -72.24 -15.27 -21.84
N CYS A 8 -71.89 -14.10 -21.32
CA CYS A 8 -70.50 -13.52 -21.38
C CYS A 8 -69.65 -14.20 -20.34
N ILE A 9 -68.54 -14.81 -20.76
CA ILE A 9 -67.48 -15.34 -19.90
C ILE A 9 -66.39 -14.24 -19.79
N PRO A 10 -66.00 -13.75 -18.58
CA PRO A 10 -64.88 -12.89 -18.41
C PRO A 10 -63.57 -13.68 -18.41
N VAL A 11 -62.69 -13.39 -19.36
CA VAL A 11 -61.33 -13.92 -19.37
C VAL A 11 -60.50 -13.13 -18.36
N CYS A 12 -60.23 -13.75 -17.21
CA CYS A 12 -59.30 -13.23 -16.23
C CYS A 12 -57.86 -13.48 -16.71
N GLY A 13 -57.22 -12.44 -17.26
CA GLY A 13 -55.79 -12.46 -17.61
C GLY A 13 -54.95 -12.36 -16.34
N ALA A 14 -54.33 -13.46 -15.94
CA ALA A 14 -53.33 -13.47 -14.88
C ALA A 14 -52.00 -12.91 -15.40
N LEU A 15 -51.68 -11.67 -15.05
CA LEU A 15 -50.34 -11.12 -15.22
C LEU A 15 -49.39 -11.80 -14.21
N LEU A 16 -48.55 -12.69 -14.70
CA LEU A 16 -47.41 -13.23 -13.97
C LEU A 16 -46.31 -12.15 -13.89
N PHE A 17 -46.21 -11.44 -12.77
CA PHE A 17 -45.03 -10.65 -12.44
C PHE A 17 -43.89 -11.61 -12.09
N ALA A 18 -42.94 -11.78 -13.00
CA ALA A 18 -41.66 -12.42 -12.71
C ALA A 18 -40.88 -11.50 -11.80
N ILE A 19 -40.91 -11.77 -10.50
CA ILE A 19 -40.01 -11.14 -9.53
C ILE A 19 -38.61 -11.72 -9.78
N CYS A 20 -37.77 -10.99 -10.50
CA CYS A 20 -36.33 -11.28 -10.60
C CYS A 20 -35.72 -11.06 -9.22
N ALA A 21 -35.62 -12.13 -8.42
CA ALA A 21 -34.92 -12.11 -7.15
C ALA A 21 -33.41 -11.85 -7.46
N LEU A 22 -32.96 -10.62 -7.26
CA LEU A 22 -31.54 -10.29 -7.17
C LEU A 22 -31.00 -11.08 -5.98
N ALA A 23 -30.32 -12.20 -6.26
CA ALA A 23 -29.56 -12.90 -5.24
C ALA A 23 -28.58 -11.92 -4.60
N PRO A 24 -28.51 -11.83 -3.26
CA PRO A 24 -27.49 -11.00 -2.62
C PRO A 24 -26.14 -11.51 -3.09
N VAL A 25 -25.33 -10.64 -3.71
CA VAL A 25 -23.91 -10.89 -3.93
C VAL A 25 -23.34 -11.10 -2.55
N SER A 26 -23.10 -12.36 -2.20
CA SER A 26 -22.41 -12.73 -0.97
C SER A 26 -21.06 -12.03 -1.02
N ALA A 27 -20.85 -11.03 -0.17
CA ALA A 27 -19.55 -10.43 0.02
C ALA A 27 -18.62 -11.58 0.45
N ALA A 28 -17.84 -12.11 -0.51
CA ALA A 28 -16.82 -13.10 -0.21
C ALA A 28 -15.91 -12.46 0.84
N GLY A 29 -16.09 -12.87 2.10
CA GLY A 29 -15.40 -12.29 3.23
C GLY A 29 -13.89 -12.30 2.98
N ALA A 30 -13.21 -11.23 3.39
CA ALA A 30 -11.76 -11.19 3.43
C ALA A 30 -11.28 -12.43 4.19
N SER A 31 -10.50 -13.29 3.55
CA SER A 31 -9.94 -14.43 4.26
C SER A 31 -8.92 -13.90 5.27
N TYR A 32 -8.80 -14.56 6.42
CA TYR A 32 -7.76 -14.25 7.41
C TYR A 32 -6.36 -14.26 6.77
N ASP A 33 -6.15 -15.11 5.78
CA ASP A 33 -4.92 -15.25 4.99
C ASP A 33 -4.60 -13.99 4.16
N ASP A 34 -5.60 -13.36 3.52
CA ASP A 34 -5.36 -12.12 2.76
C ASP A 34 -4.96 -10.96 3.68
N ALA A 35 -5.59 -10.84 4.84
CA ALA A 35 -5.26 -9.79 5.79
C ALA A 35 -3.84 -9.99 6.38
N ALA A 36 -3.47 -11.24 6.70
CA ALA A 36 -2.13 -11.58 7.16
C ALA A 36 -1.08 -11.31 6.07
N THR A 37 -1.35 -11.75 4.84
CA THR A 37 -0.48 -11.51 3.68
C THR A 37 -0.28 -10.01 3.43
N ALA A 38 -1.34 -9.23 3.38
CA ALA A 38 -1.24 -7.78 3.15
C ALA A 38 -0.46 -7.08 4.27
N ARG A 39 -0.71 -7.45 5.52
CA ARG A 39 0.01 -6.90 6.67
C ARG A 39 1.49 -7.21 6.59
N SER A 40 1.86 -8.46 6.31
CA SER A 40 3.26 -8.87 6.22
C SER A 40 4.03 -8.12 5.12
N LEU A 41 3.40 -7.86 3.97
CA LEU A 41 3.99 -7.07 2.89
C LEU A 41 4.20 -5.60 3.30
N ALA A 42 3.23 -5.01 4.00
CA ALA A 42 3.36 -3.64 4.50
C ALA A 42 4.46 -3.52 5.56
N ASP A 43 4.54 -4.47 6.49
CA ASP A 43 5.55 -4.46 7.54
C ASP A 43 6.97 -4.67 6.98
N MET A 44 7.13 -5.49 5.93
CA MET A 44 8.40 -5.63 5.21
C MET A 44 8.80 -4.32 4.53
N LEU A 45 7.86 -3.63 3.88
CA LEU A 45 8.12 -2.32 3.27
C LEU A 45 8.52 -1.26 4.33
N ARG A 46 7.84 -1.25 5.49
CA ARG A 46 8.19 -0.38 6.62
C ARG A 46 9.61 -0.64 7.11
N ALA A 47 9.96 -1.92 7.27
CA ALA A 47 11.29 -2.33 7.70
C ALA A 47 12.37 -1.83 6.74
N GLY A 48 12.18 -2.03 5.42
CA GLY A 48 13.13 -1.52 4.41
C GLY A 48 13.25 0.01 4.41
N ARG A 49 12.12 0.74 4.53
CA ARG A 49 12.14 2.21 4.67
C ARG A 49 12.89 2.66 5.93
N THR A 50 12.77 1.90 7.02
CA THR A 50 13.50 2.16 8.26
C THR A 50 15.01 1.95 8.07
N VAL A 51 15.44 0.94 7.30
CA VAL A 51 16.86 0.76 6.96
C VAL A 51 17.40 1.98 6.21
N VAL A 52 16.66 2.51 5.23
CA VAL A 52 17.07 3.74 4.54
C VAL A 52 17.20 4.91 5.51
N SER A 53 16.20 5.12 6.38
CA SER A 53 16.24 6.21 7.39
C SER A 53 17.43 6.09 8.32
N ASN A 54 17.70 4.89 8.85
CA ASN A 54 18.80 4.64 9.77
C ASN A 54 20.19 4.86 9.12
N ASN A 55 20.29 4.65 7.81
CA ASN A 55 21.52 4.82 7.06
C ASN A 55 21.59 6.17 6.32
N GLN A 56 20.61 7.07 6.48
CA GLN A 56 20.53 8.30 5.69
C GLN A 56 21.77 9.20 5.84
N ALA A 57 22.27 9.36 7.06
CA ALA A 57 23.50 10.12 7.30
C ALA A 57 24.69 9.50 6.58
N ARG A 58 24.87 8.17 6.67
CA ARG A 58 25.93 7.43 5.98
C ARG A 58 25.79 7.50 4.46
N ILE A 59 24.58 7.32 3.93
CA ILE A 59 24.29 7.43 2.49
C ILE A 59 24.71 8.82 1.99
N ASN A 60 24.37 9.88 2.70
CA ASN A 60 24.60 11.25 2.29
C ASN A 60 26.00 11.79 2.65
N ASP A 61 26.83 11.03 3.34
CA ASP A 61 28.21 11.47 3.64
C ASP A 61 29.07 11.46 2.36
N PRO A 62 29.56 12.62 1.86
CA PRO A 62 30.36 12.69 0.65
C PRO A 62 31.76 12.11 0.81
N ALA A 63 32.28 12.00 2.05
CA ALA A 63 33.61 11.49 2.34
C ALA A 63 33.67 9.95 2.29
N ILE A 64 32.52 9.26 2.48
CA ILE A 64 32.48 7.82 2.39
C ILE A 64 32.13 7.42 0.94
N GLY A 65 33.03 6.70 0.27
CA GLY A 65 32.77 6.15 -1.06
C GLY A 65 31.81 4.94 -0.98
N ASP A 66 32.37 3.75 -0.74
CA ASP A 66 31.55 2.56 -0.54
C ASP A 66 30.85 2.59 0.83
N LYS A 67 29.51 2.54 0.80
CA LYS A 67 28.70 2.54 2.02
C LYS A 67 28.55 1.14 2.63
N GLY A 68 28.99 0.08 1.94
CA GLY A 68 28.78 -1.31 2.37
C GLY A 68 27.29 -1.72 2.44
N LEU A 69 26.42 -0.96 1.78
CA LEU A 69 24.98 -1.21 1.71
C LEU A 69 24.63 -1.97 0.43
N THR A 70 25.20 -3.16 0.23
CA THR A 70 24.79 -4.05 -0.86
C THR A 70 23.34 -4.51 -0.67
N GLY A 71 22.68 -4.98 -1.73
CA GLY A 71 21.32 -5.50 -1.62
C GLY A 71 21.18 -6.59 -0.55
N ALA A 72 22.17 -7.49 -0.46
CA ALA A 72 22.19 -8.55 0.56
C ALA A 72 22.33 -7.97 1.99
N ALA A 73 23.26 -7.04 2.23
CA ALA A 73 23.44 -6.40 3.53
C ALA A 73 22.20 -5.57 3.92
N PHE A 74 21.59 -4.92 2.96
CA PHE A 74 20.36 -4.15 3.16
C PHE A 74 19.18 -5.07 3.53
N LEU A 75 18.99 -6.17 2.81
CA LEU A 75 17.95 -7.16 3.11
C LEU A 75 18.14 -7.76 4.50
N GLN A 76 19.36 -8.09 4.89
CA GLN A 76 19.66 -8.59 6.25
C GLN A 76 19.20 -7.59 7.34
N GLN A 77 19.50 -6.29 7.17
CA GLN A 77 19.02 -5.25 8.10
C GLN A 77 17.49 -5.15 8.08
N THR A 78 16.88 -5.26 6.89
CA THR A 78 15.41 -5.23 6.74
C THR A 78 14.77 -6.40 7.49
N LEU A 79 15.28 -7.61 7.35
CA LEU A 79 14.76 -8.80 8.03
C LEU A 79 14.91 -8.70 9.55
N ALA A 80 16.02 -8.16 10.04
CA ALA A 80 16.23 -7.93 11.48
C ALA A 80 15.19 -6.95 12.05
N ILE A 81 14.91 -5.85 11.35
CA ILE A 81 13.87 -4.88 11.75
C ILE A 81 12.47 -5.50 11.66
N TYR A 82 12.20 -6.23 10.57
CA TYR A 82 10.93 -6.92 10.39
C TYR A 82 10.67 -7.89 11.55
N HIS A 83 11.64 -8.77 11.85
CA HIS A 83 11.53 -9.71 12.95
C HIS A 83 11.35 -9.01 14.31
N LYS A 84 12.13 -7.96 14.58
CA LYS A 84 12.00 -7.18 15.81
C LYS A 84 10.59 -6.61 15.98
N ASN A 85 9.96 -6.15 14.89
CA ASN A 85 8.67 -5.46 14.94
C ASN A 85 7.47 -6.41 14.96
N THR A 86 7.62 -7.59 14.35
CA THR A 86 6.50 -8.52 14.11
C THR A 86 6.62 -9.83 14.88
N GLY A 87 7.82 -10.19 15.35
CA GLY A 87 8.13 -11.51 15.87
C GLY A 87 8.17 -12.62 14.82
N ALA A 88 7.87 -12.30 13.55
CA ALA A 88 7.77 -13.27 12.46
C ALA A 88 9.09 -13.41 11.70
N ASP A 89 9.33 -14.61 11.18
CA ASP A 89 10.43 -14.90 10.27
C ASP A 89 9.86 -15.27 8.88
N PRO A 90 10.14 -14.50 7.83
CA PRO A 90 9.70 -14.83 6.49
C PRO A 90 10.21 -16.19 5.98
N ALA A 91 11.35 -16.67 6.50
CA ALA A 91 11.90 -17.97 6.13
C ALA A 91 11.06 -19.15 6.67
N ALA A 92 10.27 -18.94 7.72
CA ALA A 92 9.37 -19.94 8.30
C ALA A 92 8.05 -20.08 7.52
N ILE A 93 7.77 -19.21 6.56
CA ILE A 93 6.53 -19.24 5.77
C ILE A 93 6.70 -20.24 4.61
N ASP A 94 5.69 -21.11 4.41
CA ASP A 94 5.68 -22.02 3.26
C ASP A 94 5.95 -21.25 1.96
N PRO A 95 7.07 -21.53 1.27
CA PRO A 95 7.46 -20.84 0.05
C PRO A 95 6.47 -21.01 -1.11
N ASN A 96 5.62 -22.04 -1.07
CA ASN A 96 4.60 -22.31 -2.09
C ASN A 96 3.26 -21.65 -1.76
N SER A 97 3.06 -21.19 -0.53
CA SER A 97 1.88 -20.40 -0.18
C SER A 97 1.87 -19.07 -0.94
N ARG A 98 0.70 -18.45 -1.09
CA ARG A 98 0.60 -17.12 -1.70
C ARG A 98 1.44 -16.09 -0.93
N GLN A 99 1.34 -16.11 0.39
CA GLN A 99 2.11 -15.22 1.24
C GLN A 99 3.62 -15.41 1.04
N GLY A 100 4.11 -16.66 1.04
CA GLY A 100 5.54 -16.95 0.87
C GLY A 100 6.07 -16.51 -0.49
N ARG A 101 5.32 -16.76 -1.58
CA ARG A 101 5.70 -16.27 -2.93
C ARG A 101 5.77 -14.76 -3.01
N LEU A 102 4.76 -14.04 -2.47
CA LEU A 102 4.73 -12.58 -2.50
C LEU A 102 5.79 -11.94 -1.61
N GLN A 103 6.05 -12.49 -0.41
CA GLN A 103 7.15 -12.00 0.43
C GLN A 103 8.51 -12.22 -0.23
N ARG A 104 8.74 -13.38 -0.87
CA ARG A 104 9.96 -13.61 -1.61
C ARG A 104 10.13 -12.62 -2.75
N ALA A 105 9.06 -12.40 -3.54
CA ALA A 105 9.08 -11.39 -4.61
C ALA A 105 9.43 -9.99 -4.09
N GLN A 106 8.99 -9.64 -2.88
CA GLN A 106 9.31 -8.36 -2.25
C GLN A 106 10.76 -8.31 -1.75
N MET A 107 11.27 -9.37 -1.15
CA MET A 107 12.67 -9.47 -0.73
C MET A 107 13.62 -9.39 -1.93
N ASP A 108 13.31 -10.11 -3.02
CA ASP A 108 14.08 -10.05 -4.26
C ASP A 108 14.04 -8.65 -4.90
N ALA A 109 12.89 -7.96 -4.84
CA ALA A 109 12.76 -6.58 -5.30
C ALA A 109 13.63 -5.62 -4.47
N ILE A 110 13.72 -5.81 -3.15
CA ILE A 110 14.60 -5.02 -2.28
C ILE A 110 16.07 -5.19 -2.68
N VAL A 111 16.53 -6.43 -2.86
CA VAL A 111 17.91 -6.71 -3.25
C VAL A 111 18.23 -6.09 -4.61
N GLU A 112 17.40 -6.39 -5.63
CA GLU A 112 17.57 -5.85 -6.98
C GLU A 112 17.64 -4.32 -7.00
N VAL A 113 16.72 -3.66 -6.31
CA VAL A 113 16.66 -2.19 -6.31
C VAL A 113 17.88 -1.59 -5.64
N VAL A 114 18.31 -2.12 -4.49
CA VAL A 114 19.49 -1.60 -3.80
C VAL A 114 20.76 -1.81 -4.61
N ASP A 115 20.93 -2.99 -5.24
CA ASP A 115 22.08 -3.28 -6.09
C ASP A 115 22.08 -2.42 -7.36
N ALA A 116 20.94 -2.19 -7.97
CA ALA A 116 20.81 -1.31 -9.14
C ALA A 116 21.08 0.18 -8.80
N HIS A 117 21.00 0.58 -7.54
CA HIS A 117 21.24 1.97 -7.10
C HIS A 117 22.59 2.18 -6.41
N GLN A 118 23.51 1.22 -6.47
CA GLN A 118 24.84 1.36 -5.85
C GLN A 118 25.60 2.60 -6.36
N GLY A 119 25.48 2.93 -7.65
CA GLY A 119 26.06 4.14 -8.22
C GLY A 119 25.55 5.43 -7.57
N MET A 120 24.25 5.49 -7.23
CA MET A 120 23.64 6.62 -6.51
C MET A 120 24.06 6.62 -5.03
N ILE A 121 23.95 5.47 -4.35
CA ILE A 121 24.23 5.33 -2.92
C ILE A 121 25.70 5.66 -2.62
N ASN A 122 26.62 5.21 -3.46
CA ASN A 122 28.07 5.32 -3.27
C ASN A 122 28.72 6.52 -3.98
N ALA A 123 27.92 7.41 -4.63
CA ALA A 123 28.46 8.55 -5.38
C ALA A 123 29.42 9.39 -4.52
N PRO A 124 30.72 9.48 -4.89
CA PRO A 124 31.71 10.25 -4.12
C PRO A 124 31.47 11.75 -4.30
N GLY A 125 31.81 12.55 -3.28
CA GLY A 125 31.69 14.01 -3.34
C GLY A 125 30.25 14.56 -3.37
N VAL A 126 29.23 13.70 -3.42
CA VAL A 126 27.83 14.11 -3.42
C VAL A 126 27.26 13.99 -2.01
N GLY A 127 26.75 15.08 -1.45
CA GLY A 127 26.11 15.11 -0.14
C GLY A 127 24.73 14.46 -0.20
N PHE A 128 23.71 15.21 -0.58
CA PHE A 128 22.36 14.64 -0.69
C PHE A 128 22.22 13.81 -1.97
N LYS A 129 22.04 12.50 -1.81
CA LYS A 129 22.00 11.54 -2.93
C LYS A 129 20.59 11.21 -3.43
N GLY A 130 19.54 11.67 -2.76
CA GLY A 130 18.16 11.41 -3.15
C GLY A 130 17.67 9.97 -2.89
N PHE A 131 18.51 9.06 -2.39
CA PHE A 131 18.08 7.72 -1.98
C PHE A 131 17.42 7.80 -0.60
N ILE A 132 16.18 8.28 -0.59
CA ILE A 132 15.36 8.52 0.60
C ILE A 132 14.27 7.43 0.76
N PRO A 133 13.65 7.27 1.95
CA PRO A 133 12.64 6.22 2.19
C PRO A 133 11.47 6.24 1.19
N ALA A 134 11.03 7.42 0.74
CA ALA A 134 9.95 7.55 -0.23
C ALA A 134 10.36 7.09 -1.64
N TYR A 135 11.58 7.42 -2.06
CA TYR A 135 12.14 6.97 -3.33
C TYR A 135 12.32 5.45 -3.34
N PHE A 136 12.97 4.91 -2.31
CA PHE A 136 13.16 3.47 -2.11
C PHE A 136 11.82 2.72 -2.18
N ALA A 137 10.81 3.15 -1.41
CA ALA A 137 9.49 2.51 -1.40
C ALA A 137 8.88 2.45 -2.81
N ARG A 138 8.98 3.55 -3.58
CA ARG A 138 8.43 3.61 -4.93
C ARG A 138 9.10 2.59 -5.86
N VAL A 139 10.45 2.59 -5.92
CA VAL A 139 11.16 1.72 -6.87
C VAL A 139 11.10 0.25 -6.47
N VAL A 140 11.06 -0.06 -5.18
CA VAL A 140 10.83 -1.43 -4.69
C VAL A 140 9.42 -1.90 -5.04
N ASN A 141 8.40 -1.07 -4.87
CA ASN A 141 7.04 -1.43 -5.22
C ASN A 141 6.86 -1.62 -6.73
N GLU A 142 7.51 -0.81 -7.57
CA GLU A 142 7.54 -0.98 -9.04
C GLU A 142 8.23 -2.30 -9.45
N SER A 143 9.32 -2.71 -8.79
CA SER A 143 9.97 -4.00 -9.01
C SER A 143 9.13 -5.18 -8.48
N PHE A 144 8.55 -5.03 -7.28
CA PHE A 144 7.64 -6.02 -6.70
C PHE A 144 6.44 -6.31 -7.61
N GLU A 145 5.78 -5.28 -8.13
CA GLU A 145 4.60 -5.44 -9.01
C GLU A 145 4.92 -6.30 -10.22
N LYS A 146 6.08 -6.09 -10.85
CA LYS A 146 6.55 -6.92 -11.98
C LYS A 146 6.74 -8.38 -11.56
N ARG A 147 7.31 -8.63 -10.36
CA ARG A 147 7.57 -9.96 -9.81
C ARG A 147 6.31 -10.65 -9.33
N ALA A 148 5.34 -9.90 -8.82
CA ALA A 148 4.03 -10.41 -8.39
C ALA A 148 3.11 -10.80 -9.55
N LYS A 149 3.48 -10.51 -10.81
CA LYS A 149 2.79 -10.97 -12.04
C LYS A 149 1.27 -10.76 -12.03
N GLY A 150 0.81 -9.67 -11.45
CA GLY A 150 -0.61 -9.33 -11.37
C GLY A 150 -1.37 -9.95 -10.18
N ASP A 151 -0.69 -10.63 -9.26
CA ASP A 151 -1.30 -11.16 -8.04
C ASP A 151 -1.46 -10.10 -6.95
N ALA A 152 -0.55 -9.11 -6.90
CA ALA A 152 -0.54 -8.08 -5.88
C ALA A 152 0.07 -6.77 -6.36
N ILE A 153 -0.38 -5.66 -5.77
CA ILE A 153 0.19 -4.31 -5.93
C ILE A 153 0.40 -3.72 -4.54
N ILE A 154 1.54 -3.05 -4.36
CA ILE A 154 1.85 -2.23 -3.19
C ILE A 154 2.07 -0.80 -3.65
N LYS A 155 1.43 0.15 -3.00
CA LYS A 155 1.62 1.57 -3.25
C LYS A 155 1.72 2.34 -1.93
N VAL A 156 2.60 3.32 -1.85
CA VAL A 156 2.54 4.33 -0.81
C VAL A 156 1.81 5.54 -1.38
N THR A 157 0.67 5.86 -0.80
CA THR A 157 -0.17 7.01 -1.12
C THR A 157 -0.29 7.94 0.09
N ALA A 158 -1.03 9.04 -0.03
CA ALA A 158 -1.24 10.00 1.04
C ALA A 158 -2.54 10.77 0.82
N PRO A 159 -3.03 11.54 1.80
CA PRO A 159 -3.99 12.61 1.54
C PRO A 159 -3.54 13.45 0.35
N GLU A 160 -4.44 13.79 -0.59
CA GLU A 160 -4.08 14.43 -1.87
C GLU A 160 -3.20 15.68 -1.71
N TYR A 161 -3.40 16.47 -0.66
CA TYR A 161 -2.63 17.68 -0.37
C TYR A 161 -1.18 17.42 0.08
N LEU A 162 -0.83 16.16 0.41
CA LEU A 162 0.53 15.74 0.78
C LEU A 162 1.26 15.06 -0.38
N VAL A 163 0.56 14.78 -1.50
CA VAL A 163 1.14 14.01 -2.60
C VAL A 163 2.09 14.87 -3.43
N ARG A 164 3.39 14.56 -3.36
CA ARG A 164 4.44 15.20 -4.17
C ARG A 164 4.67 14.49 -5.52
N ASN A 165 4.49 13.18 -5.55
CA ASN A 165 4.68 12.37 -6.76
C ASN A 165 3.32 11.97 -7.36
N ARG A 166 3.07 12.30 -8.63
CA ARG A 166 1.81 11.99 -9.32
C ARG A 166 1.45 10.50 -9.30
N LYS A 167 2.45 9.60 -9.35
CA LYS A 167 2.22 8.14 -9.27
C LYS A 167 1.70 7.68 -7.90
N ALA A 168 1.92 8.50 -6.88
CA ALA A 168 1.46 8.22 -5.52
C ALA A 168 0.03 8.73 -5.24
N ARG A 169 -0.64 9.35 -6.22
CA ARG A 169 -2.01 9.83 -6.02
C ARG A 169 -2.95 8.70 -5.63
N PRO A 170 -3.82 8.92 -4.63
CA PRO A 170 -4.84 7.94 -4.30
C PRO A 170 -5.83 7.78 -5.47
N ASP A 171 -6.27 6.54 -5.73
CA ASP A 171 -7.43 6.30 -6.56
C ASP A 171 -8.72 6.70 -5.82
N ALA A 172 -9.87 6.65 -6.48
CA ALA A 172 -11.15 7.08 -5.90
C ALA A 172 -11.46 6.35 -4.59
N TRP A 173 -11.28 5.02 -4.55
CA TRP A 173 -11.53 4.22 -3.35
C TRP A 173 -10.55 4.58 -2.22
N GLU A 174 -9.25 4.71 -2.53
CA GLU A 174 -8.23 5.11 -1.54
C GLU A 174 -8.53 6.50 -0.96
N LYS A 175 -8.94 7.44 -1.81
CA LYS A 175 -9.33 8.79 -1.39
C LYS A 175 -10.50 8.73 -0.42
N ASP A 176 -11.55 7.97 -0.74
CA ASP A 176 -12.73 7.84 0.12
C ASP A 176 -12.37 7.23 1.48
N ILE A 177 -11.49 6.21 1.51
CA ILE A 177 -11.05 5.60 2.76
C ILE A 177 -10.15 6.56 3.56
N ILE A 178 -9.23 7.27 2.91
CA ILE A 178 -8.39 8.26 3.59
C ILE A 178 -9.25 9.34 4.24
N THR A 179 -10.18 9.94 3.49
CA THR A 179 -10.99 11.07 3.97
C THR A 179 -12.10 10.64 4.91
N GLY A 180 -12.80 9.55 4.61
CA GLY A 180 -13.97 9.11 5.35
C GLY A 180 -13.67 8.17 6.54
N LYS A 181 -12.42 7.67 6.65
CA LYS A 181 -12.01 6.77 7.73
C LYS A 181 -10.70 7.22 8.37
N LEU A 182 -9.56 7.13 7.68
CA LEU A 182 -8.26 7.28 8.32
C LEU A 182 -8.00 8.68 8.89
N LEU A 183 -8.65 9.72 8.37
CA LEU A 183 -8.62 11.08 8.89
C LEU A 183 -9.76 11.38 9.88
N ALA A 184 -10.74 10.50 10.02
CA ALA A 184 -11.84 10.70 10.94
C ALA A 184 -11.36 10.59 12.39
N THR A 185 -11.85 11.46 13.27
CA THR A 185 -11.42 11.54 14.66
C THR A 185 -11.83 10.34 15.52
N ASP A 186 -12.87 9.63 15.09
CA ASP A 186 -13.41 8.42 15.73
C ASP A 186 -12.77 7.14 15.18
N TRP A 187 -11.93 7.21 14.13
CA TRP A 187 -11.22 6.04 13.64
C TRP A 187 -10.05 5.68 14.57
N PRO A 188 -9.96 4.43 15.04
CA PRO A 188 -8.90 4.04 15.95
C PRO A 188 -7.51 4.24 15.31
N ARG A 189 -6.65 4.98 16.00
CA ARG A 189 -5.30 5.28 15.51
C ARG A 189 -4.52 4.01 15.21
N GLY A 190 -3.90 3.96 14.04
CA GLY A 190 -3.10 2.80 13.60
C GLY A 190 -3.92 1.64 13.05
N GLN A 191 -5.24 1.68 13.17
CA GLN A 191 -6.08 0.63 12.62
C GLN A 191 -6.10 0.69 11.10
N ALA A 192 -5.76 -0.44 10.45
CA ALA A 192 -5.90 -0.57 9.02
C ALA A 192 -7.38 -0.73 8.63
N TYR A 193 -7.75 -0.18 7.48
CA TYR A 193 -9.02 -0.48 6.83
C TYR A 193 -8.83 -1.54 5.74
N SER A 194 -9.72 -2.52 5.64
CA SER A 194 -9.69 -3.50 4.55
C SER A 194 -11.09 -3.86 4.06
N ALA A 195 -11.19 -4.17 2.77
CA ALA A 195 -12.41 -4.63 2.14
C ALA A 195 -12.10 -5.47 0.89
N VAL A 196 -13.05 -6.31 0.49
CA VAL A 196 -13.04 -6.94 -0.84
C VAL A 196 -13.86 -6.08 -1.77
N VAL A 197 -13.23 -5.60 -2.85
CA VAL A 197 -13.83 -4.69 -3.83
C VAL A 197 -13.40 -5.06 -5.24
N SER A 198 -14.16 -4.60 -6.24
CA SER A 198 -13.73 -4.72 -7.64
C SER A 198 -12.66 -3.68 -7.94
N THR A 199 -11.52 -4.11 -8.45
CA THR A 199 -10.40 -3.26 -8.85
C THR A 199 -9.98 -3.62 -10.28
N GLY A 200 -10.14 -2.70 -11.23
CA GLY A 200 -9.86 -2.98 -12.63
C GLY A 200 -10.72 -4.13 -13.21
N GLY A 201 -11.97 -4.27 -12.75
CA GLY A 201 -12.87 -5.35 -13.18
C GLY A 201 -12.62 -6.72 -12.52
N ARG A 202 -11.64 -6.84 -11.62
CA ARG A 202 -11.33 -8.07 -10.89
C ARG A 202 -11.66 -7.93 -9.41
N PRO A 203 -12.17 -8.97 -8.74
CA PRO A 203 -12.28 -8.99 -7.28
C PRO A 203 -10.87 -8.88 -6.67
N ALA A 204 -10.74 -8.03 -5.67
CA ALA A 204 -9.48 -7.86 -4.94
C ALA A 204 -9.74 -7.59 -3.46
N PHE A 205 -8.91 -8.17 -2.60
CA PHE A 205 -8.77 -7.71 -1.23
C PHE A 205 -7.89 -6.46 -1.22
N ARG A 206 -8.38 -5.37 -0.64
CA ARG A 206 -7.61 -4.13 -0.49
C ARG A 206 -7.44 -3.78 0.98
N MET A 207 -6.23 -3.34 1.35
CA MET A 207 -5.92 -2.90 2.71
C MET A 207 -5.21 -1.55 2.65
N MET A 208 -5.66 -0.62 3.52
CA MET A 208 -5.09 0.71 3.71
C MET A 208 -4.50 0.78 5.12
N MET A 209 -3.17 0.89 5.23
CA MET A 209 -2.47 0.96 6.51
C MET A 209 -1.93 2.37 6.73
N PRO A 210 -2.40 3.09 7.77
CA PRO A 210 -1.97 4.46 8.02
C PRO A 210 -0.50 4.52 8.45
N GLU A 211 0.20 5.55 7.97
CA GLU A 211 1.57 5.91 8.31
C GLU A 211 1.61 7.30 8.91
N TYR A 212 2.13 7.42 10.11
CA TYR A 212 2.18 8.70 10.82
C TYR A 212 3.60 9.27 10.78
N TYR A 213 3.71 10.60 10.75
CA TYR A 213 5.02 11.24 10.82
C TYR A 213 5.70 10.92 12.14
N ALA A 214 6.92 10.41 12.05
CA ALA A 214 7.89 10.36 13.14
C ALA A 214 8.76 11.62 13.11
N THR A 215 9.51 11.88 14.16
CA THR A 215 10.44 13.02 14.25
C THR A 215 11.37 13.10 13.04
N SER A 216 11.86 11.95 12.53
CA SER A 216 12.74 11.90 11.33
C SER A 216 12.08 12.35 10.04
N CYS A 217 10.74 12.35 9.96
CA CYS A 217 10.00 12.80 8.78
C CYS A 217 9.92 14.34 8.70
N LEU A 218 10.03 15.01 9.86
CA LEU A 218 9.77 16.44 9.97
C LEU A 218 10.88 17.33 9.36
N SER A 219 12.05 16.77 9.10
CA SER A 219 13.10 17.48 8.34
C SER A 219 12.62 17.91 6.94
N CYS A 220 11.77 17.09 6.32
CA CYS A 220 11.20 17.36 5.00
C CYS A 220 9.71 17.75 5.05
N HIS A 221 8.95 17.29 6.05
CA HIS A 221 7.50 17.47 6.10
C HIS A 221 7.03 18.40 7.23
N GLY A 222 7.94 18.85 8.10
CA GLY A 222 7.61 19.63 9.30
C GLY A 222 7.45 21.13 9.06
N ALA A 223 7.69 21.89 10.13
CA ALA A 223 7.67 23.35 10.12
C ALA A 223 9.04 23.94 9.69
N PRO A 224 9.08 25.21 9.24
CA PRO A 224 7.93 26.01 8.89
C PRO A 224 7.29 25.60 7.56
N LYS A 225 5.98 25.68 7.46
CA LYS A 225 5.24 25.38 6.23
C LYS A 225 5.70 26.32 5.10
N GLY A 226 5.92 25.77 3.92
CA GLY A 226 6.33 26.50 2.72
C GLY A 226 7.85 26.66 2.55
N GLU A 227 8.64 26.38 3.59
CA GLU A 227 10.11 26.32 3.44
C GLU A 227 10.50 25.18 2.52
N THR A 228 11.39 25.44 1.56
CA THR A 228 11.90 24.39 0.66
C THR A 228 12.81 23.44 1.41
N ASP A 229 12.48 22.17 1.40
CA ASP A 229 13.29 21.11 1.99
C ASP A 229 14.47 20.69 1.08
N ILE A 230 15.31 19.78 1.58
CA ILE A 230 16.49 19.28 0.84
C ILE A 230 16.12 18.54 -0.46
N THR A 231 14.87 18.14 -0.65
CA THR A 231 14.38 17.48 -1.88
C THR A 231 13.82 18.47 -2.91
N GLY A 232 13.82 19.76 -2.59
CA GLY A 232 13.32 20.83 -3.46
C GLY A 232 11.80 21.05 -3.39
N PHE A 233 11.10 20.45 -2.42
CA PHE A 233 9.68 20.63 -2.22
C PHE A 233 9.38 21.50 -1.00
N PRO A 234 8.28 22.27 -1.01
CA PRO A 234 7.85 23.01 0.16
C PRO A 234 7.38 22.04 1.26
N LYS A 235 7.82 22.28 2.49
CA LYS A 235 7.34 21.57 3.68
C LYS A 235 5.85 21.81 3.88
N GLU A 236 5.12 20.79 4.29
CA GLU A 236 3.67 20.88 4.50
C GLU A 236 3.29 21.46 5.89
N GLY A 237 4.24 21.56 6.82
CA GLY A 237 4.01 22.01 8.19
C GLY A 237 3.43 20.93 9.10
N GLY A 238 3.71 19.66 8.78
CA GLY A 238 3.25 18.51 9.54
C GLY A 238 3.87 18.43 10.93
N LYS A 239 3.19 17.72 11.82
CA LYS A 239 3.62 17.47 13.19
C LYS A 239 3.83 15.97 13.39
N GLU A 240 4.62 15.61 14.38
CA GLU A 240 4.75 14.23 14.79
C GLU A 240 3.37 13.66 15.13
N GLY A 241 3.08 12.50 14.56
CA GLY A 241 1.80 11.85 14.74
C GLY A 241 0.69 12.25 13.76
N ASP A 242 0.88 13.24 12.89
CA ASP A 242 -0.06 13.48 11.81
C ASP A 242 -0.02 12.34 10.78
N LEU A 243 -1.17 12.04 10.14
CA LEU A 243 -1.22 11.08 9.04
C LEU A 243 -0.44 11.63 7.85
N GLY A 244 0.75 11.06 7.62
CA GLY A 244 1.66 11.51 6.56
C GLY A 244 1.57 10.69 5.27
N ALA A 245 1.19 9.42 5.39
CA ALA A 245 1.07 8.52 4.25
C ALA A 245 0.14 7.34 4.58
N VAL A 246 -0.12 6.51 3.57
CA VAL A 246 -0.85 5.24 3.70
C VAL A 246 -0.18 4.20 2.82
N ILE A 247 0.10 3.02 3.36
CA ILE A 247 0.49 1.86 2.55
C ILE A 247 -0.79 1.20 2.06
N SER A 248 -1.01 1.22 0.76
CA SER A 248 -2.12 0.56 0.08
C SER A 248 -1.66 -0.76 -0.51
N ILE A 249 -2.33 -1.84 -0.15
CA ILE A 249 -2.08 -3.20 -0.66
C ILE A 249 -3.32 -3.65 -1.43
N VAL A 250 -3.10 -4.20 -2.61
CA VAL A 250 -4.12 -4.88 -3.42
C VAL A 250 -3.69 -6.32 -3.61
N LEU A 251 -4.53 -7.28 -3.24
CA LEU A 251 -4.36 -8.70 -3.50
C LEU A 251 -5.50 -9.16 -4.41
N TYR A 252 -5.23 -9.44 -5.67
CA TYR A 252 -6.25 -9.88 -6.63
C TYR A 252 -6.71 -11.32 -6.33
N LYS A 253 -8.00 -11.57 -6.53
CA LYS A 253 -8.60 -12.90 -6.39
C LYS A 253 -8.56 -13.68 -7.70
#